data_7078fe731bfb6ffe748bac99185180d3
#
_entry.id   7078fe731bfb6ffe748bac99185180d3
#
_cell.length_a   1.000
_cell.length_b   1.000
_cell.length_c   1.000
_cell.angle_alpha   90.00
_cell.angle_beta   90.00
_cell.angle_gamma   90.00
#
_symmetry.space_group_name_H-M   'P 1'
#
loop_
_entity.id
_entity.type
_entity.pdbx_description
1 polymer ?
#
loop_
_entity_poly.entity_id
_entity_poly.type
_entity_poly.pdbx_seq_one_letter_code
_entity_poly.pdbx_strand_id
1 'polypeptide(L)'
;MRFISEIIIHCSATKEGLDFNVNDLRRWHKEQGWKDVGYHYVICLDGTIEQGRALEEIGSHTKGHNAHSIGICYIGGISKDGKPKDTRTIQ
;
A
#
# COMPACT_ATOMS: atom_id res chain seq x y z
N MET A 1 11.13 5.88 18.84
CA MET A 1 9.96 5.11 18.35
C MET A 1 8.76 6.03 18.31
N ARG A 2 8.01 6.00 17.22
CA ARG A 2 6.80 6.83 17.11
C ARG A 2 5.59 6.12 17.73
N PHE A 3 4.64 6.91 18.21
CA PHE A 3 3.40 6.38 18.78
C PHE A 3 2.42 6.04 17.64
N ILE A 4 1.96 4.79 17.59
CA ILE A 4 1.05 4.31 16.56
C ILE A 4 -0.30 4.06 17.20
N SER A 5 -1.34 4.72 16.69
CA SER A 5 -2.71 4.58 17.18
C SER A 5 -3.69 4.11 16.11
N GLU A 6 -3.26 4.05 14.83
CA GLU A 6 -4.14 3.71 13.72
C GLU A 6 -3.46 2.75 12.75
N ILE A 7 -4.26 1.89 12.15
CA ILE A 7 -3.87 1.10 10.98
C ILE A 7 -4.82 1.50 9.86
N ILE A 8 -4.27 1.95 8.73
CA ILE A 8 -5.07 2.40 7.61
C ILE A 8 -4.80 1.48 6.42
N ILE A 9 -5.87 0.95 5.85
CA ILE A 9 -5.78 0.00 4.75
C ILE A 9 -6.11 0.71 3.45
N HIS A 10 -5.23 0.57 2.47
CA HIS A 10 -5.36 1.13 1.13
C HIS A 10 -5.36 0.02 0.09
N CYS A 11 -5.79 0.35 -1.12
CA CYS A 11 -5.54 -0.48 -2.28
C CYS A 11 -4.55 0.23 -3.22
N SER A 12 -3.90 -0.56 -4.08
CA SER A 12 -2.98 0.01 -5.07
C SER A 12 -3.71 0.72 -6.21
N ALA A 13 -5.03 0.56 -6.29
CA ALA A 13 -5.85 1.07 -7.38
C ALA A 13 -5.37 0.54 -8.74
N THR A 14 -5.09 -0.76 -8.78
CA THR A 14 -4.70 -1.48 -9.99
C THR A 14 -5.79 -2.48 -10.35
N LYS A 15 -5.85 -2.85 -11.64
CA LYS A 15 -6.87 -3.79 -12.11
C LYS A 15 -6.70 -5.15 -11.46
N GLU A 16 -7.80 -5.80 -11.12
CA GLU A 16 -7.79 -7.13 -10.53
C GLU A 16 -7.08 -8.13 -11.45
N GLY A 17 -6.39 -9.08 -10.84
CA GLY A 17 -5.65 -10.11 -11.54
C GLY A 17 -4.27 -9.71 -12.02
N LEU A 18 -3.87 -8.43 -11.91
CA LEU A 18 -2.52 -7.99 -12.25
C LEU A 18 -1.62 -8.12 -11.03
N ASP A 19 -0.51 -8.83 -11.21
CA ASP A 19 0.41 -9.15 -10.13
C ASP A 19 1.49 -8.07 -10.02
N PHE A 20 1.36 -7.21 -9.00
CA PHE A 20 2.35 -6.20 -8.65
C PHE A 20 2.90 -6.48 -7.26
N ASN A 21 4.05 -5.91 -6.94
CA ASN A 21 4.69 -6.09 -5.64
C ASN A 21 5.17 -4.76 -5.07
N VAL A 22 5.81 -4.79 -3.89
CA VAL A 22 6.28 -3.58 -3.22
C VAL A 22 7.28 -2.81 -4.08
N ASN A 23 8.09 -3.50 -4.88
CA ASN A 23 9.08 -2.82 -5.72
C ASN A 23 8.42 -2.04 -6.85
N ASP A 24 7.30 -2.52 -7.39
CA ASP A 24 6.52 -1.77 -8.39
C ASP A 24 5.97 -0.48 -7.78
N LEU A 25 5.36 -0.58 -6.59
CA LEU A 25 4.83 0.59 -5.89
C LEU A 25 5.95 1.56 -5.51
N ARG A 26 7.08 1.04 -5.07
CA ARG A 26 8.25 1.86 -4.72
C ARG A 26 8.72 2.66 -5.94
N ARG A 27 8.81 2.01 -7.09
CA ARG A 27 9.21 2.66 -8.33
C ARG A 27 8.22 3.78 -8.69
N TRP A 28 6.92 3.52 -8.62
CA TRP A 28 5.90 4.53 -8.95
C TRP A 28 5.96 5.73 -8.00
N HIS A 29 6.15 5.48 -6.69
CA HIS A 29 6.25 6.57 -5.72
C HIS A 29 7.52 7.38 -5.90
N LYS A 30 8.64 6.73 -6.23
CA LYS A 30 9.89 7.45 -6.52
C LYS A 30 9.77 8.31 -7.78
N GLU A 31 9.02 7.87 -8.76
CA GLU A 31 8.73 8.67 -9.96
C GLU A 31 7.93 9.92 -9.62
N GLN A 32 7.16 9.90 -8.53
CA GLN A 32 6.45 11.07 -8.04
C GLN A 32 7.32 11.98 -7.16
N GLY A 33 8.57 11.63 -6.97
CA GLY A 33 9.50 12.42 -6.16
C GLY A 33 9.59 11.99 -4.71
N TRP A 34 8.98 10.87 -4.32
CA TRP A 34 9.06 10.37 -2.94
C TRP A 34 10.35 9.59 -2.74
N LYS A 35 10.84 9.56 -1.50
CA LYS A 35 12.10 8.84 -1.17
C LYS A 35 11.94 7.33 -1.20
N ASP A 36 10.71 6.83 -1.00
CA ASP A 36 10.41 5.40 -0.94
C ASP A 36 8.92 5.19 -1.16
N VAL A 37 8.48 3.92 -1.21
CA VAL A 37 7.07 3.59 -1.16
C VAL A 37 6.43 4.21 0.09
N GLY A 38 5.20 4.69 -0.02
CA GLY A 38 4.54 5.39 1.09
C GLY A 38 3.96 4.48 2.16
N TYR A 39 3.84 3.18 1.90
CA TYR A 39 3.24 2.21 2.81
C TYR A 39 4.28 1.46 3.63
N HIS A 40 3.86 0.92 4.78
CA HIS A 40 4.72 0.09 5.61
C HIS A 40 4.68 -1.37 5.19
N TYR A 41 3.52 -1.83 4.70
CA TYR A 41 3.34 -3.19 4.20
C TYR A 41 2.53 -3.20 2.92
N VAL A 42 2.83 -4.17 2.06
CA VAL A 42 2.09 -4.42 0.82
C VAL A 42 1.66 -5.88 0.82
N ILE A 43 0.37 -6.13 0.61
CA ILE A 43 -0.17 -7.48 0.52
C ILE A 43 -0.36 -7.80 -0.97
N CYS A 44 0.40 -8.76 -1.46
CA CYS A 44 0.37 -9.18 -2.85
C CYS A 44 -0.82 -10.08 -3.15
N LEU A 45 -1.09 -10.33 -4.45
CA LEU A 45 -2.23 -11.14 -4.87
C LEU A 45 -2.22 -12.55 -4.28
N ASP A 46 -1.04 -13.13 -4.09
CA ASP A 46 -0.90 -14.48 -3.52
C ASP A 46 -0.98 -14.51 -2.00
N GLY A 47 -1.22 -13.36 -1.37
CA GLY A 47 -1.25 -13.24 0.10
C GLY A 47 0.10 -12.95 0.74
N THR A 48 1.18 -12.90 -0.03
CA THR A 48 2.51 -12.57 0.49
C THR A 48 2.50 -11.14 1.03
N ILE A 49 3.06 -10.94 2.23
CA ILE A 49 3.19 -9.62 2.85
C ILE A 49 4.62 -9.16 2.70
N GLU A 50 4.79 -8.02 2.03
CA GLU A 50 6.12 -7.44 1.81
C GLU A 50 6.26 -6.14 2.59
N GLN A 51 7.45 -5.89 3.14
CA GLN A 51 7.72 -4.67 3.88
C GLN A 51 8.08 -3.53 2.93
N GLY A 52 7.45 -2.38 3.14
CA GLY A 52 7.81 -1.11 2.50
C GLY A 52 8.70 -0.30 3.42
N ARG A 53 8.20 0.85 3.93
CA ARG A 53 8.96 1.64 4.92
C ARG A 53 9.06 0.89 6.25
N ALA A 54 10.15 1.13 6.98
CA ALA A 54 10.27 0.61 8.34
C ALA A 54 9.17 1.19 9.24
N LEU A 55 8.72 0.43 10.22
CA LEU A 55 7.63 0.87 11.13
C LEU A 55 7.97 2.16 11.87
N GLU A 56 9.24 2.39 12.15
CA GLU A 56 9.70 3.62 12.83
C GLU A 56 9.59 4.85 11.93
N GLU A 57 9.51 4.67 10.63
CA GLU A 57 9.40 5.76 9.68
C GLU A 57 7.93 6.17 9.48
N ILE A 58 7.70 7.47 9.42
CA ILE A 58 6.39 8.00 9.07
C ILE A 58 6.15 7.72 7.58
N GLY A 59 4.98 7.15 7.26
CA GLY A 59 4.62 6.86 5.88
C GLY A 59 4.19 8.09 5.10
N SER A 60 3.83 7.87 3.84
CA SER A 60 3.24 8.88 2.96
C SER A 60 2.05 8.22 2.27
N HIS A 61 0.95 8.02 3.00
CA HIS A 61 -0.20 7.30 2.47
C HIS A 61 -1.55 7.95 2.80
N THR A 62 -1.64 8.74 3.87
CA THR A 62 -2.88 9.42 4.26
C THR A 62 -2.54 10.76 4.90
N LYS A 63 -2.75 11.85 4.16
CA LYS A 63 -2.44 13.19 4.65
C LYS A 63 -3.15 13.47 5.97
N GLY A 64 -2.41 13.94 6.97
CA GLY A 64 -2.92 14.27 8.31
C GLY A 64 -2.95 13.08 9.27
N HIS A 65 -2.70 11.86 8.79
CA HIS A 65 -2.72 10.65 9.62
C HIS A 65 -1.41 9.88 9.61
N ASN A 66 -0.44 10.28 8.81
CA ASN A 66 0.80 9.53 8.63
C ASN A 66 1.63 9.41 9.91
N ALA A 67 1.62 10.43 10.75
CA ALA A 67 2.51 10.47 11.92
C ALA A 67 2.25 9.36 12.94
N HIS A 68 1.01 8.88 13.04
CA HIS A 68 0.60 7.91 14.06
C HIS A 68 -0.06 6.65 13.49
N SER A 69 0.16 6.35 12.21
CA SER A 69 -0.48 5.21 11.57
C SER A 69 0.50 4.26 10.89
N ILE A 70 0.04 3.04 10.69
CA ILE A 70 0.66 2.06 9.79
C ILE A 70 -0.18 2.02 8.54
N GLY A 71 0.45 2.21 7.38
CA GLY A 71 -0.23 2.11 6.09
C GLY A 71 -0.02 0.72 5.49
N ILE A 72 -1.10 0.03 5.19
CA ILE A 72 -1.09 -1.28 4.54
C ILE A 72 -1.81 -1.14 3.21
N CYS A 73 -1.15 -1.55 2.13
CA CYS A 73 -1.74 -1.51 0.79
C CYS A 73 -1.90 -2.93 0.26
N TYR A 74 -3.10 -3.29 -0.20
CA TYR A 74 -3.27 -4.53 -0.94
C TYR A 74 -3.29 -4.26 -2.44
N ILE A 75 -2.79 -5.22 -3.22
CA ILE A 75 -2.76 -5.09 -4.67
C ILE A 75 -4.15 -5.34 -5.23
N GLY A 76 -4.66 -4.42 -6.02
CA GLY A 76 -5.99 -4.49 -6.62
C GLY A 76 -6.80 -3.22 -6.41
N GLY A 77 -8.10 -3.37 -6.24
CA GLY A 77 -9.02 -2.29 -5.95
C GLY A 77 -9.80 -1.79 -7.16
N ILE A 78 -9.47 -2.27 -8.36
CA ILE A 78 -10.16 -1.88 -9.60
C ILE A 78 -10.58 -3.13 -10.36
N SER A 79 -11.83 -3.15 -10.82
CA SER A 79 -12.34 -4.25 -11.65
C SER A 79 -11.69 -4.25 -13.03
N LYS A 80 -11.89 -5.34 -13.78
CA LYS A 80 -11.33 -5.47 -15.13
C LYS A 80 -11.80 -4.38 -16.08
N ASP A 81 -12.99 -3.84 -15.85
CA ASP A 81 -13.56 -2.75 -16.66
C ASP A 81 -13.19 -1.34 -16.15
N GLY A 82 -12.30 -1.25 -15.16
CA GLY A 82 -11.74 0.03 -14.71
C GLY A 82 -12.52 0.72 -13.60
N LYS A 83 -13.47 0.04 -12.95
CA LYS A 83 -14.28 0.64 -11.88
C LYS A 83 -13.79 0.21 -10.50
N PRO A 84 -13.94 1.06 -9.47
CA PRO A 84 -13.59 0.66 -8.10
C PRO A 84 -14.33 -0.62 -7.69
N LYS A 85 -13.60 -1.53 -7.06
CA LYS A 85 -14.14 -2.83 -6.64
C LYS A 85 -13.36 -3.36 -5.45
N ASP A 86 -14.03 -4.01 -4.52
CA ASP A 86 -13.35 -4.75 -3.45
C ASP A 86 -12.83 -6.06 -4.03
N THR A 87 -11.52 -6.10 -4.33
CA THR A 87 -10.86 -7.26 -4.92
C THR A 87 -10.09 -8.09 -3.88
N ARG A 88 -10.27 -7.78 -2.59
CA ARG A 88 -9.59 -8.54 -1.53
C ARG A 88 -10.06 -9.98 -1.52
N THR A 89 -9.13 -10.87 -1.16
CA THR A 89 -9.40 -12.31 -1.06
C THR A 89 -9.26 -12.74 0.40
N ILE A 90 -9.56 -14.03 0.66
CA ILE A 90 -9.48 -14.59 2.01
C ILE A 90 -8.02 -14.82 2.45
N GLN A 91 -7.09 -14.80 1.55
CA GLN A 91 -5.67 -15.06 1.82
C GLN A 91 -5.04 -14.10 2.82
#